data_2a11fedfe694e1eeb5bfdd22f00e71e3
#
_entry.id   2a11fedfe694e1eeb5bfdd22f00e71e3
#
_cell.length_a   1.000
_cell.length_b   1.000
_cell.length_c   1.000
_cell.angle_alpha   90.00
_cell.angle_beta   90.00
_cell.angle_gamma   90.00
#
_symmetry.space_group_name_H-M   'P 1'
#
loop_
_entity.id
_entity.type
_entity.pdbx_description
1 polymer ?
#
loop_
_entity_poly.entity_id
_entity_poly.type
_entity_poly.pdbx_seq_one_letter_code
_entity_poly.pdbx_strand_id
1 'polypeptide(L)'
;DTGERYLSTPLFEDIPEDMTPEETEIARSTPGYRFDAPPPAAPTDDEEELAAAPANAVRFLDEATHDKDNPVVLFALEWCEFCWSVRKMFAKYEIPYRSIDLDSVEYQVDNKGGEIRAAIREQTGLKTIPQIYIGGKHLGGATELFDACKDGTMQKLLEDNAVSWNREVDVDPYSFLPGWLHSR
;
A
#
# COMPACT_ATOMS: atom_id res chain seq x y z
N ASP A 1 2.71 -11.98 -24.93
CA ASP A 1 3.51 -12.05 -26.14
C ASP A 1 4.94 -12.36 -25.73
N THR A 2 5.34 -13.54 -26.06
CA THR A 2 6.65 -14.04 -25.72
C THR A 2 7.67 -13.42 -26.65
N GLY A 3 8.78 -12.95 -26.14
CA GLY A 3 9.88 -12.36 -26.92
C GLY A 3 10.48 -13.26 -27.99
N GLU A 4 10.01 -14.51 -28.12
CA GLU A 4 10.40 -15.49 -29.12
C GLU A 4 10.27 -14.98 -30.58
N ARG A 5 9.36 -14.05 -30.85
CA ARG A 5 9.22 -13.45 -32.19
C ARG A 5 10.44 -12.68 -32.66
N TYR A 6 11.27 -12.22 -31.74
CA TYR A 6 12.42 -11.39 -32.05
C TYR A 6 13.72 -12.19 -32.19
N LEU A 7 13.74 -13.44 -31.67
CA LEU A 7 14.93 -14.27 -31.67
C LEU A 7 15.37 -14.70 -33.08
N SER A 8 14.46 -14.68 -34.06
CA SER A 8 14.74 -15.00 -35.45
C SER A 8 14.97 -13.75 -36.33
N THR A 9 15.16 -12.59 -35.75
CA THR A 9 15.46 -11.36 -36.50
C THR A 9 16.97 -11.17 -36.64
N PRO A 10 17.45 -10.48 -37.69
CA PRO A 10 18.88 -10.19 -37.90
C PRO A 10 19.53 -9.48 -36.70
N LEU A 11 18.74 -8.93 -35.81
CA LEU A 11 19.21 -8.23 -34.60
C LEU A 11 19.93 -9.17 -33.63
N PHE A 12 19.67 -10.48 -33.69
CA PHE A 12 20.20 -11.48 -32.76
C PHE A 12 21.11 -12.50 -33.44
N GLU A 13 21.41 -12.34 -34.76
CA GLU A 13 22.22 -13.29 -35.54
C GLU A 13 23.67 -13.44 -35.01
N ASP A 14 24.21 -12.38 -34.38
CA ASP A 14 25.58 -12.35 -33.89
C ASP A 14 25.67 -12.44 -32.36
N ILE A 15 24.56 -12.73 -31.66
CA ILE A 15 24.55 -12.85 -30.19
C ILE A 15 24.77 -14.31 -29.83
N PRO A 16 25.84 -14.67 -29.12
CA PRO A 16 26.07 -16.03 -28.67
C PRO A 16 24.99 -16.49 -27.69
N GLU A 17 24.63 -17.77 -27.72
CA GLU A 17 23.68 -18.38 -26.78
C GLU A 17 24.17 -18.35 -25.32
N ASP A 18 25.48 -18.41 -25.13
CA ASP A 18 26.12 -18.35 -23.82
C ASP A 18 26.55 -16.94 -23.45
N MET A 19 26.39 -16.58 -22.20
CA MET A 19 26.87 -15.29 -21.66
C MET A 19 28.39 -15.20 -21.79
N THR A 20 28.85 -14.03 -22.20
CA THR A 20 30.28 -13.72 -22.18
C THR A 20 30.83 -13.73 -20.75
N PRO A 21 32.17 -13.89 -20.57
CA PRO A 21 32.77 -13.81 -19.23
C PRO A 21 32.43 -12.52 -18.49
N GLU A 22 32.34 -11.38 -19.19
CA GLU A 22 32.02 -10.07 -18.62
C GLU A 22 30.56 -10.03 -18.17
N GLU A 23 29.62 -10.53 -18.98
CA GLU A 23 28.20 -10.62 -18.62
C GLU A 23 27.99 -11.58 -17.41
N THR A 24 28.74 -12.67 -17.36
CA THR A 24 28.74 -13.62 -16.25
C THR A 24 29.21 -12.94 -14.96
N GLU A 25 30.24 -12.09 -15.02
CA GLU A 25 30.74 -11.34 -13.86
C GLU A 25 29.72 -10.31 -13.39
N ILE A 26 29.10 -9.57 -14.31
CA ILE A 26 28.01 -8.63 -14.02
C ILE A 26 26.83 -9.36 -13.38
N ALA A 27 26.41 -10.47 -13.94
CA ALA A 27 25.32 -11.28 -13.40
C ALA A 27 25.60 -11.81 -11.97
N ARG A 28 26.85 -12.11 -11.66
CA ARG A 28 27.28 -12.54 -10.31
C ARG A 28 27.36 -11.40 -9.31
N SER A 29 27.72 -10.20 -9.76
CA SER A 29 27.87 -9.00 -8.92
C SER A 29 26.55 -8.26 -8.72
N THR A 30 25.55 -8.50 -9.57
CA THR A 30 24.25 -7.83 -9.47
C THR A 30 23.35 -8.59 -8.53
N PRO A 31 22.86 -8.00 -7.44
CA PRO A 31 21.83 -8.62 -6.62
C PRO A 31 20.56 -8.78 -7.45
N GLY A 32 20.26 -9.98 -7.86
CA GLY A 32 19.16 -10.27 -8.76
C GLY A 32 18.77 -11.73 -8.74
N TYR A 33 17.72 -12.03 -9.47
CA TYR A 33 17.17 -13.37 -9.60
C TYR A 33 18.16 -14.28 -10.34
N ARG A 34 18.62 -15.34 -9.68
CA ARG A 34 19.51 -16.34 -10.27
C ARG A 34 18.68 -17.54 -10.69
N PHE A 35 18.67 -17.83 -11.98
CA PHE A 35 17.96 -19.00 -12.54
C PHE A 35 18.65 -20.34 -12.21
N ASP A 36 19.92 -20.31 -11.82
CA ASP A 36 20.77 -21.46 -11.51
C ASP A 36 20.89 -21.79 -10.00
N ALA A 37 20.32 -20.94 -9.16
CA ALA A 37 20.24 -21.15 -7.73
C ALA A 37 18.76 -21.23 -7.30
N PRO A 38 18.40 -22.03 -6.30
CA PRO A 38 17.08 -21.87 -5.71
C PRO A 38 16.94 -20.41 -5.29
N PRO A 39 15.79 -19.77 -5.56
CA PRO A 39 15.58 -18.39 -5.13
C PRO A 39 15.96 -18.33 -3.64
N PRO A 40 16.68 -17.26 -3.21
CA PRO A 40 16.80 -17.02 -1.79
C PRO A 40 15.39 -17.12 -1.23
N ALA A 41 15.22 -17.94 -0.19
CA ALA A 41 13.92 -18.02 0.46
C ALA A 41 13.48 -16.59 0.66
N ALA A 42 12.41 -16.20 -0.03
CA ALA A 42 11.78 -14.92 0.27
C ALA A 42 11.62 -14.91 1.79
N PRO A 43 11.95 -13.83 2.48
CA PRO A 43 11.66 -13.76 3.90
C PRO A 43 10.21 -14.22 4.02
N THR A 44 10.02 -15.35 4.68
CA THR A 44 8.67 -15.88 4.85
C THR A 44 7.95 -14.79 5.58
N ASP A 45 6.72 -14.47 5.14
CA ASP A 45 5.85 -13.49 5.81
C ASP A 45 5.82 -13.73 7.35
N ASP A 46 6.20 -14.94 7.77
CA ASP A 46 6.30 -15.41 9.15
C ASP A 46 7.51 -14.84 9.93
N GLU A 47 8.63 -14.49 9.30
CA GLU A 47 9.80 -13.92 10.00
C GLU A 47 9.65 -12.40 10.23
N GLU A 48 9.01 -11.66 9.31
CA GLU A 48 8.55 -10.29 9.57
C GLU A 48 7.38 -10.26 10.58
N GLU A 49 6.66 -11.36 10.71
CA GLU A 49 5.48 -11.48 11.58
C GLU A 49 5.82 -11.50 13.09
N LEU A 50 7.04 -11.90 13.44
CA LEU A 50 7.47 -12.09 14.84
C LEU A 50 8.16 -10.89 15.47
N ALA A 51 8.52 -9.87 14.73
CA ALA A 51 9.12 -8.66 15.30
C ALA A 51 8.03 -7.77 15.90
N ALA A 52 8.07 -7.60 17.23
CA ALA A 52 7.25 -6.60 17.91
C ALA A 52 7.54 -5.20 17.32
N ALA A 53 6.50 -4.38 17.20
CA ALA A 53 6.67 -3.03 16.68
C ALA A 53 7.57 -2.20 17.59
N PRO A 54 8.56 -1.46 17.05
CA PRO A 54 9.39 -0.58 17.87
C PRO A 54 8.55 0.51 18.56
N ALA A 55 8.93 0.89 19.77
CA ALA A 55 8.18 1.85 20.58
C ALA A 55 8.03 3.24 19.89
N ASN A 56 9.00 3.63 19.07
CA ASN A 56 8.92 4.84 18.25
C ASN A 56 7.82 4.77 17.18
N ALA A 57 7.62 3.61 16.56
CA ALA A 57 6.57 3.41 15.55
C ALA A 57 5.18 3.37 16.20
N VAL A 58 5.05 2.71 17.36
CA VAL A 58 3.80 2.70 18.13
C VAL A 58 3.41 4.12 18.54
N ARG A 59 4.38 4.90 19.06
CA ARG A 59 4.13 6.30 19.40
C ARG A 59 3.76 7.15 18.20
N PHE A 60 4.46 6.99 17.07
CA PHE A 60 4.14 7.69 15.84
C PHE A 60 2.71 7.39 15.37
N LEU A 61 2.30 6.11 15.41
CA LEU A 61 0.95 5.69 15.05
C LEU A 61 -0.09 6.37 15.95
N ASP A 62 0.14 6.37 17.26
CA ASP A 62 -0.75 7.00 18.23
C ASP A 62 -0.86 8.51 18.00
N GLU A 63 0.28 9.21 17.88
CA GLU A 63 0.33 10.64 17.60
C GLU A 63 -0.36 11.00 16.27
N ALA A 64 -0.14 10.21 15.21
CA ALA A 64 -0.72 10.46 13.89
C ALA A 64 -2.24 10.26 13.89
N THR A 65 -2.74 9.22 14.56
CA THR A 65 -4.17 8.87 14.55
C THR A 65 -5.01 9.74 15.51
N HIS A 66 -4.39 10.32 16.54
CA HIS A 66 -5.06 11.20 17.51
C HIS A 66 -4.78 12.70 17.26
N ASP A 67 -4.22 13.04 16.10
CA ASP A 67 -4.01 14.43 15.69
C ASP A 67 -5.36 15.12 15.45
N LYS A 68 -5.69 16.11 16.28
CA LYS A 68 -6.95 16.84 16.19
C LYS A 68 -7.02 17.78 14.98
N ASP A 69 -5.88 18.19 14.46
CA ASP A 69 -5.82 19.05 13.27
C ASP A 69 -6.01 18.25 11.99
N ASN A 70 -5.68 16.94 12.04
CA ASN A 70 -5.83 16.00 10.94
C ASN A 70 -6.56 14.73 11.39
N PRO A 71 -7.84 14.80 11.73
CA PRO A 71 -8.57 13.69 12.34
C PRO A 71 -8.80 12.49 11.40
N VAL A 72 -8.65 12.68 10.09
CA VAL A 72 -8.73 11.59 9.09
C VAL A 72 -7.32 11.25 8.62
N VAL A 73 -6.89 10.02 8.86
CA VAL A 73 -5.55 9.53 8.49
C VAL A 73 -5.68 8.29 7.61
N LEU A 74 -4.95 8.30 6.52
CA LEU A 74 -4.83 7.21 5.58
C LEU A 74 -3.38 6.70 5.57
N PHE A 75 -3.16 5.49 6.08
CA PHE A 75 -1.92 4.76 5.86
C PHE A 75 -2.02 4.01 4.53
N ALA A 76 -1.13 4.32 3.61
CA ALA A 76 -1.23 3.91 2.22
C ALA A 76 0.12 3.46 1.64
N LEU A 77 0.09 2.98 0.41
CA LEU A 77 1.24 2.84 -0.47
C LEU A 77 1.01 3.69 -1.72
N GLU A 78 2.07 4.24 -2.30
CA GLU A 78 1.97 5.08 -3.50
C GLU A 78 1.39 4.32 -4.71
N TRP A 79 1.76 3.06 -4.86
CA TRP A 79 1.41 2.22 -6.01
C TRP A 79 0.36 1.14 -5.67
N CYS A 80 -0.56 1.44 -4.77
CA CYS A 80 -1.62 0.53 -4.35
C CYS A 80 -2.98 0.97 -4.93
N GLU A 81 -3.60 0.12 -5.75
CA GLU A 81 -4.89 0.40 -6.39
C GLU A 81 -6.03 0.62 -5.39
N PHE A 82 -6.05 -0.13 -4.30
CA PHE A 82 -7.02 0.07 -3.22
C PHE A 82 -6.82 1.41 -2.51
N CYS A 83 -5.56 1.82 -2.30
CA CYS A 83 -5.24 3.14 -1.76
C CYS A 83 -5.71 4.25 -2.70
N TRP A 84 -5.53 4.07 -4.01
CA TRP A 84 -6.04 5.00 -5.01
C TRP A 84 -7.56 5.09 -5.01
N SER A 85 -8.25 3.98 -4.76
CA SER A 85 -9.72 3.95 -4.66
C SER A 85 -10.21 4.76 -3.46
N VAL A 86 -9.55 4.63 -2.31
CA VAL A 86 -9.82 5.45 -1.12
C VAL A 86 -9.57 6.93 -1.38
N ARG A 87 -8.45 7.27 -2.03
CA ARG A 87 -8.12 8.67 -2.39
C ARG A 87 -9.16 9.28 -3.33
N LYS A 88 -9.63 8.54 -4.34
CA LYS A 88 -10.70 8.97 -5.24
C LYS A 88 -12.00 9.24 -4.49
N MET A 89 -12.35 8.36 -3.55
CA MET A 89 -13.51 8.54 -2.70
C MET A 89 -13.37 9.79 -1.83
N PHE A 90 -12.26 9.97 -1.11
CA PHE A 90 -12.04 11.14 -0.28
C PHE A 90 -12.08 12.43 -1.10
N ALA A 91 -11.48 12.45 -2.29
CA ALA A 91 -11.55 13.59 -3.20
C ALA A 91 -13.00 13.88 -3.66
N LYS A 92 -13.78 12.84 -3.98
CA LYS A 92 -15.18 13.00 -4.42
C LYS A 92 -16.07 13.55 -3.31
N TYR A 93 -15.86 13.06 -2.08
CA TYR A 93 -16.60 13.51 -0.90
C TYR A 93 -16.00 14.78 -0.27
N GLU A 94 -14.91 15.33 -0.84
CA GLU A 94 -14.20 16.51 -0.32
C GLU A 94 -13.78 16.34 1.15
N ILE A 95 -13.39 15.12 1.54
CA ILE A 95 -12.92 14.80 2.89
C ILE A 95 -11.44 15.18 3.00
N PRO A 96 -11.07 16.14 3.87
CA PRO A 96 -9.67 16.41 4.16
C PRO A 96 -9.05 15.24 4.93
N TYR A 97 -7.85 14.83 4.54
CA TYR A 97 -7.14 13.74 5.19
C TYR A 97 -5.63 13.92 5.13
N ARG A 98 -4.93 13.32 6.08
CA ARG A 98 -3.48 13.17 6.06
C ARG A 98 -3.14 11.82 5.44
N SER A 99 -2.35 11.80 4.36
CA SER A 99 -1.81 10.57 3.78
C SER A 99 -0.42 10.28 4.34
N ILE A 100 -0.19 9.04 4.74
CA ILE A 100 1.11 8.52 5.17
C ILE A 100 1.43 7.36 4.24
N ASP A 101 2.28 7.64 3.23
CA ASP A 101 2.65 6.70 2.18
C ASP A 101 3.89 5.94 2.63
N LEU A 102 3.67 4.73 3.17
CA LEU A 102 4.67 3.92 3.87
C LEU A 102 5.83 3.43 2.99
N ASP A 103 5.65 3.48 1.66
CA ASP A 103 6.67 3.17 0.65
C ASP A 103 7.31 4.42 0.02
N SER A 104 6.96 5.62 0.48
CA SER A 104 7.59 6.86 0.02
C SER A 104 9.04 6.97 0.52
N VAL A 105 9.83 7.79 -0.17
CA VAL A 105 11.26 7.99 0.16
C VAL A 105 11.48 8.37 1.63
N GLU A 106 10.58 9.17 2.21
CA GLU A 106 10.65 9.57 3.62
C GLU A 106 10.55 8.38 4.58
N TYR A 107 9.71 7.39 4.25
CA TYR A 107 9.43 6.24 5.10
C TYR A 107 10.27 5.00 4.75
N GLN A 108 11.06 5.05 3.66
CA GLN A 108 12.03 4.01 3.33
C GLN A 108 13.30 4.10 4.18
N VAL A 109 13.66 5.31 4.64
CA VAL A 109 14.83 5.51 5.49
C VAL A 109 14.66 4.71 6.79
N ASP A 110 15.69 3.91 7.11
CA ASP A 110 15.72 3.05 8.31
C ASP A 110 14.50 2.11 8.44
N ASN A 111 13.89 1.73 7.31
CA ASN A 111 12.69 0.88 7.27
C ASN A 111 11.50 1.42 8.11
N LYS A 112 11.41 2.73 8.26
CA LYS A 112 10.37 3.38 9.07
C LYS A 112 8.95 2.98 8.65
N GLY A 113 8.70 2.84 7.34
CA GLY A 113 7.41 2.37 6.81
C GLY A 113 7.07 0.95 7.24
N GLY A 114 8.05 0.03 7.24
CA GLY A 114 7.91 -1.34 7.75
C GLY A 114 7.61 -1.36 9.24
N GLU A 115 8.30 -0.55 10.05
CA GLU A 115 8.05 -0.42 11.48
C GLU A 115 6.65 0.08 11.80
N ILE A 116 6.14 1.09 11.05
CA ILE A 116 4.79 1.61 11.20
C ILE A 116 3.76 0.53 10.81
N ARG A 117 4.00 -0.24 9.73
CA ARG A 117 3.14 -1.38 9.36
C ARG A 117 3.08 -2.42 10.46
N ALA A 118 4.21 -2.71 11.12
CA ALA A 118 4.24 -3.61 12.28
C ALA A 118 3.40 -3.08 13.43
N ALA A 119 3.47 -1.77 13.73
CA ALA A 119 2.65 -1.13 14.76
C ALA A 119 1.14 -1.19 14.44
N ILE A 120 0.76 -0.91 13.19
CA ILE A 120 -0.63 -1.03 12.74
C ILE A 120 -1.11 -2.48 12.90
N ARG A 121 -0.32 -3.46 12.48
CA ARG A 121 -0.65 -4.88 12.62
C ARG A 121 -0.81 -5.31 14.08
N GLU A 122 0.08 -4.86 14.96
CA GLU A 122 0.00 -5.16 16.39
C GLU A 122 -1.27 -4.59 17.02
N GLN A 123 -1.65 -3.37 16.62
CA GLN A 123 -2.85 -2.70 17.13
C GLN A 123 -4.15 -3.29 16.57
N THR A 124 -4.18 -3.63 15.28
CA THR A 124 -5.42 -3.97 14.55
C THR A 124 -5.59 -5.44 14.22
N GLY A 125 -4.49 -6.21 14.23
CA GLY A 125 -4.44 -7.58 13.73
C GLY A 125 -4.42 -7.70 12.20
N LEU A 126 -4.43 -6.56 11.46
CA LEU A 126 -4.50 -6.54 10.00
C LEU A 126 -3.14 -6.27 9.37
N LYS A 127 -2.79 -7.03 8.31
CA LYS A 127 -1.54 -6.88 7.56
C LYS A 127 -1.71 -6.05 6.28
N THR A 128 -2.94 -5.82 5.86
CA THR A 128 -3.28 -5.20 4.58
C THR A 128 -3.14 -3.67 4.63
N ILE A 129 -2.89 -3.06 3.47
CA ILE A 129 -2.92 -1.62 3.25
C ILE A 129 -3.93 -1.38 2.11
N PRO A 130 -4.76 -0.34 2.16
CA PRO A 130 -4.75 0.80 3.10
C PRO A 130 -5.31 0.49 4.48
N GLN A 131 -5.00 1.38 5.46
CA GLN A 131 -5.65 1.42 6.77
C GLN A 131 -6.10 2.85 7.07
N ILE A 132 -7.35 3.00 7.49
CA ILE A 132 -8.01 4.28 7.67
C ILE A 132 -8.38 4.49 9.14
N TYR A 133 -8.09 5.68 9.64
CA TYR A 133 -8.47 6.12 10.98
C TYR A 133 -9.26 7.42 10.90
N ILE A 134 -10.28 7.56 11.73
CA ILE A 134 -11.07 8.79 11.87
C ILE A 134 -11.21 9.10 13.36
N GLY A 135 -10.62 10.22 13.80
CA GLY A 135 -10.63 10.65 15.20
C GLY A 135 -10.02 9.63 16.17
N GLY A 136 -8.92 9.00 15.77
CA GLY A 136 -8.26 7.94 16.54
C GLY A 136 -8.90 6.55 16.43
N LYS A 137 -10.10 6.47 15.86
CA LYS A 137 -10.80 5.20 15.68
C LYS A 137 -10.38 4.53 14.38
N HIS A 138 -9.91 3.30 14.48
CA HIS A 138 -9.60 2.47 13.33
C HIS A 138 -10.89 2.06 12.61
N LEU A 139 -10.99 2.36 11.32
CA LEU A 139 -12.14 2.02 10.49
C LEU A 139 -11.92 0.72 9.70
N GLY A 140 -10.68 0.43 9.34
CA GLY A 140 -10.29 -0.73 8.53
C GLY A 140 -9.63 -0.33 7.22
N GLY A 141 -9.73 -1.21 6.23
CA GLY A 141 -9.23 -1.01 4.87
C GLY A 141 -10.24 -0.34 3.94
N ALA A 142 -10.03 -0.51 2.63
CA ALA A 142 -10.89 0.10 1.61
C ALA A 142 -12.33 -0.44 1.65
N THR A 143 -12.50 -1.76 1.83
CA THR A 143 -13.82 -2.40 1.88
C THR A 143 -14.61 -1.93 3.08
N GLU A 144 -13.97 -1.91 4.26
CA GLU A 144 -14.60 -1.46 5.50
C GLU A 144 -14.99 0.02 5.42
N LEU A 145 -14.17 0.86 4.77
CA LEU A 145 -14.52 2.27 4.51
C LEU A 145 -15.76 2.38 3.60
N PHE A 146 -15.83 1.58 2.53
CA PHE A 146 -16.95 1.63 1.60
C PHE A 146 -18.25 1.14 2.25
N ASP A 147 -18.17 0.10 3.06
CA ASP A 147 -19.32 -0.38 3.84
C ASP A 147 -19.76 0.65 4.87
N ALA A 148 -18.82 1.26 5.59
CA ALA A 148 -19.09 2.33 6.54
C ALA A 148 -19.69 3.60 5.89
N CYS A 149 -19.37 3.84 4.62
CA CYS A 149 -20.01 4.91 3.84
C CYS A 149 -21.47 4.56 3.51
N LYS A 150 -21.76 3.29 3.17
CA LYS A 150 -23.11 2.83 2.82
C LYS A 150 -24.04 2.77 4.02
N ASP A 151 -23.53 2.40 5.18
CA ASP A 151 -24.33 2.28 6.40
C ASP A 151 -24.41 3.56 7.25
N GLY A 152 -23.67 4.62 6.85
CA GLY A 152 -23.66 5.91 7.54
C GLY A 152 -22.66 6.01 8.70
N THR A 153 -21.91 4.96 9.00
CA THR A 153 -20.92 4.95 10.09
C THR A 153 -19.79 5.94 9.82
N MET A 154 -19.30 6.02 8.57
CA MET A 154 -18.28 6.98 8.18
C MET A 154 -18.75 8.42 8.41
N GLN A 155 -19.96 8.74 7.96
CA GLN A 155 -20.55 10.07 8.07
C GLN A 155 -20.66 10.51 9.54
N LYS A 156 -21.10 9.59 10.39
CA LYS A 156 -21.19 9.83 11.84
C LYS A 156 -19.81 10.10 12.46
N LEU A 157 -18.80 9.32 12.08
CA LEU A 157 -17.43 9.55 12.57
C LEU A 157 -16.87 10.90 12.11
N LEU A 158 -17.16 11.32 10.88
CA LEU A 158 -16.75 12.63 10.38
C LEU A 158 -17.43 13.75 11.16
N GLU A 159 -18.73 13.63 11.45
CA GLU A 159 -19.49 14.61 12.26
C GLU A 159 -18.98 14.68 13.69
N ASP A 160 -18.75 13.55 14.35
CA ASP A 160 -18.26 13.46 15.72
C ASP A 160 -16.87 14.10 15.88
N ASN A 161 -16.09 14.17 14.79
CA ASN A 161 -14.76 14.79 14.75
C ASN A 161 -14.72 16.17 14.05
N ALA A 162 -15.89 16.77 13.81
CA ALA A 162 -16.03 18.09 13.17
C ALA A 162 -15.34 18.20 11.79
N VAL A 163 -15.22 17.09 11.07
CA VAL A 163 -14.68 17.05 9.70
C VAL A 163 -15.76 17.49 8.73
N SER A 164 -15.47 18.51 7.91
CA SER A 164 -16.37 18.92 6.82
C SER A 164 -16.25 17.94 5.64
N TRP A 165 -17.37 17.65 5.00
CA TRP A 165 -17.43 16.80 3.81
C TRP A 165 -18.65 17.15 2.95
N ASN A 166 -18.62 16.78 1.67
CA ASN A 166 -19.71 17.02 0.74
C ASN A 166 -20.82 15.98 0.92
N ARG A 167 -21.95 16.41 1.44
CA ARG A 167 -23.13 15.56 1.75
C ARG A 167 -24.01 15.26 0.54
N GLU A 168 -23.80 15.98 -0.57
CA GLU A 168 -24.63 15.83 -1.78
C GLU A 168 -24.16 14.71 -2.70
N VAL A 169 -23.07 14.00 -2.32
CA VAL A 169 -22.52 12.89 -3.11
C VAL A 169 -23.38 11.65 -2.93
N ASP A 170 -24.04 11.26 -4.02
CA ASP A 170 -24.83 10.02 -4.12
C ASP A 170 -24.18 9.10 -5.16
N VAL A 171 -23.14 8.38 -4.74
CA VAL A 171 -22.38 7.45 -5.57
C VAL A 171 -22.12 6.18 -4.79
N ASP A 172 -22.29 5.02 -5.42
CA ASP A 172 -21.89 3.75 -4.79
C ASP A 172 -20.37 3.76 -4.52
N PRO A 173 -19.93 3.68 -3.25
CA PRO A 173 -18.51 3.70 -2.90
C PRO A 173 -17.67 2.63 -3.61
N TYR A 174 -18.28 1.48 -3.90
CA TYR A 174 -17.61 0.40 -4.62
C TYR A 174 -17.26 0.75 -6.07
N SER A 175 -17.90 1.78 -6.65
CA SER A 175 -17.56 2.28 -7.99
C SER A 175 -16.16 2.90 -8.08
N PHE A 176 -15.54 3.22 -6.95
CA PHE A 176 -14.15 3.71 -6.90
C PHE A 176 -13.11 2.60 -7.03
N LEU A 177 -13.50 1.33 -6.86
CA LEU A 177 -12.60 0.19 -7.07
C LEU A 177 -12.12 0.11 -8.54
N PRO A 178 -10.96 -0.51 -8.78
CA PRO A 178 -10.50 -0.79 -10.13
C PRO A 178 -11.53 -1.58 -10.93
N GLY A 179 -11.73 -1.20 -12.21
CA GLY A 179 -12.75 -1.79 -13.06
C GLY A 179 -12.61 -3.30 -13.32
N TRP A 180 -11.45 -3.89 -13.02
CA TRP A 180 -11.23 -5.34 -13.11
C TRP A 180 -11.78 -6.12 -11.90
N LEU A 181 -12.06 -5.42 -10.77
CA LEU A 181 -12.71 -6.02 -9.57
C LEU A 181 -14.23 -5.95 -9.65
N HIS A 182 -14.79 -5.07 -10.47
CA HIS A 182 -16.23 -5.03 -10.71
C HIS A 182 -16.58 -5.92 -11.92
N SER A 183 -17.43 -6.90 -11.71
CA SER A 183 -18.15 -7.55 -12.81
C SER A 183 -18.98 -6.47 -13.53
N ARG A 184 -18.70 -6.27 -14.81
CA ARG A 184 -19.45 -5.37 -15.69
C ARG A 184 -20.89 -5.81 -15.82
#